data_fd378fd1ff14f7c20deff667a6916092
#
_entry.id   fd378fd1ff14f7c20deff667a6916092
#
_cell.length_a   1.000
_cell.length_b   1.000
_cell.length_c   1.000
_cell.angle_alpha   90.00
_cell.angle_beta   90.00
_cell.angle_gamma   90.00
#
_symmetry.space_group_name_H-M   'P 1'
#
loop_
_entity.id
_entity.type
_entity.pdbx_description
1 polymer ?
#
loop_
_entity_poly.entity_id
_entity_poly.type
_entity_poly.pdbx_seq_one_letter_code
_entity_poly.pdbx_strand_id
1 'polypeptide(L)'
;IPDLNEEYFELEEKTRTVNLTDPGIEHLEIILRKNKLMDEQQSLYDPESTSLVHHINQALLAHKMFNKNKDYIVRNNEIVLIDEFTGRMMSGRRLSNGLHQAIEAKENVSIQSENVTFASVTFQNYFRLYEKLAGMTGTALTEAEEFSEIYNLGVIEIPTNKQVIRVDEDDQVFRTSKEKYSAVVGQIKKAHKKNQPVLVGTTSIEKSELLSNMLKKEHIKHQVLNARYHEQEAFIIANAGIPGAVTIATNMAGRGTDIQLGGNIDMIFK
;
A
#
# COMPACT_ATOMS: atom_id res chain seq x y z
N ILE A 1 -12.92 -6.44 -23.15
CA ILE A 1 -12.81 -5.57 -21.95
C ILE A 1 -11.72 -4.49 -22.13
N PRO A 2 -10.49 -4.79 -22.61
CA PRO A 2 -9.47 -3.76 -22.80
C PRO A 2 -9.93 -2.55 -23.64
N ASP A 3 -10.70 -2.81 -24.68
CA ASP A 3 -11.11 -1.84 -25.71
C ASP A 3 -12.43 -1.11 -25.34
N LEU A 4 -12.96 -1.29 -24.13
CA LEU A 4 -14.15 -0.57 -23.67
C LEU A 4 -13.81 0.89 -23.40
N ASN A 5 -14.54 1.80 -24.07
CA ASN A 5 -14.47 3.24 -23.83
C ASN A 5 -15.05 3.62 -22.48
N GLU A 6 -14.70 4.81 -21.98
CA GLU A 6 -15.16 5.32 -20.67
C GLU A 6 -16.68 5.53 -20.58
N GLU A 7 -17.38 5.66 -21.70
CA GLU A 7 -18.85 5.76 -21.75
C GLU A 7 -19.59 4.45 -21.40
N TYR A 8 -18.88 3.30 -21.45
CA TYR A 8 -19.46 1.98 -21.25
C TYR A 8 -19.36 1.47 -19.80
N PHE A 9 -18.66 2.18 -18.93
CA PHE A 9 -18.54 1.82 -17.52
C PHE A 9 -18.39 3.04 -16.63
N GLU A 10 -18.87 2.93 -15.40
CA GLU A 10 -18.65 3.90 -14.34
C GLU A 10 -17.64 3.36 -13.34
N LEU A 11 -16.64 4.18 -13.00
CA LEU A 11 -15.58 3.83 -12.09
C LEU A 11 -15.71 4.66 -10.81
N GLU A 12 -15.87 3.99 -9.68
CA GLU A 12 -15.89 4.63 -8.37
C GLU A 12 -14.63 4.26 -7.58
N GLU A 13 -13.68 5.16 -7.55
CA GLU A 13 -12.38 4.92 -6.89
C GLU A 13 -12.49 4.72 -5.38
N LYS A 14 -13.46 5.37 -4.71
CA LYS A 14 -13.62 5.29 -3.25
C LYS A 14 -14.07 3.90 -2.79
N THR A 15 -15.02 3.32 -3.49
CA THR A 15 -15.57 1.99 -3.19
C THR A 15 -14.82 0.88 -3.93
N ARG A 16 -13.90 1.25 -4.85
CA ARG A 16 -13.19 0.32 -5.74
C ARG A 16 -14.14 -0.58 -6.54
N THR A 17 -15.22 0.01 -7.02
CA THR A 17 -16.20 -0.66 -7.86
C THR A 17 -16.16 -0.13 -9.29
N VAL A 18 -16.44 -1.02 -10.22
CA VAL A 18 -16.61 -0.69 -11.64
C VAL A 18 -17.90 -1.32 -12.09
N ASN A 19 -18.82 -0.52 -12.58
CA ASN A 19 -20.13 -0.98 -13.05
C ASN A 19 -20.28 -0.67 -14.54
N LEU A 20 -20.93 -1.57 -15.27
CA LEU A 20 -21.29 -1.31 -16.66
C LEU A 20 -22.46 -0.32 -16.71
N THR A 21 -22.41 0.57 -17.68
CA THR A 21 -23.57 1.41 -18.06
C THR A 21 -24.53 0.62 -18.95
N ASP A 22 -25.77 1.08 -19.11
CA ASP A 22 -26.70 0.44 -20.05
C ASP A 22 -26.16 0.34 -21.48
N PRO A 23 -25.54 1.40 -22.07
CA PRO A 23 -24.83 1.27 -23.35
C PRO A 23 -23.67 0.28 -23.33
N GLY A 24 -22.99 0.15 -22.16
CA GLY A 24 -21.91 -0.81 -21.99
C GLY A 24 -22.39 -2.26 -22.01
N ILE A 25 -23.56 -2.53 -21.44
CA ILE A 25 -24.18 -3.87 -21.45
C ILE A 25 -24.58 -4.23 -22.88
N GLU A 26 -25.29 -3.35 -23.61
CA GLU A 26 -25.66 -3.57 -25.00
C GLU A 26 -24.44 -3.83 -25.90
N HIS A 27 -23.41 -3.02 -25.74
CA HIS A 27 -22.16 -3.18 -26.50
C HIS A 27 -21.48 -4.51 -26.21
N LEU A 28 -21.42 -4.93 -24.95
CA LEU A 28 -20.86 -6.23 -24.56
C LEU A 28 -21.68 -7.41 -25.10
N GLU A 29 -23.01 -7.34 -25.07
CA GLU A 29 -23.86 -8.38 -25.64
C GLU A 29 -23.56 -8.60 -27.13
N ILE A 30 -23.38 -7.51 -27.89
CA ILE A 30 -22.98 -7.60 -29.32
C ILE A 30 -21.65 -8.32 -29.47
N ILE A 31 -20.65 -7.97 -28.64
CA ILE A 31 -19.32 -8.61 -28.69
C ILE A 31 -19.42 -10.09 -28.31
N LEU A 32 -20.18 -10.44 -27.28
CA LEU A 32 -20.35 -11.81 -26.78
C LEU A 32 -21.04 -12.69 -27.83
N ARG A 33 -22.10 -12.20 -28.47
CA ARG A 33 -22.80 -12.90 -29.58
C ARG A 33 -21.86 -13.08 -30.77
N LYS A 34 -21.11 -12.07 -31.15
CA LYS A 34 -20.12 -12.16 -32.26
C LYS A 34 -19.06 -13.23 -31.98
N ASN A 35 -18.65 -13.40 -30.71
CA ASN A 35 -17.67 -14.41 -30.31
C ASN A 35 -18.29 -15.76 -29.92
N LYS A 36 -19.58 -15.96 -30.12
CA LYS A 36 -20.32 -17.19 -29.79
C LYS A 36 -20.23 -17.60 -28.31
N LEU A 37 -20.10 -16.63 -27.43
CA LEU A 37 -20.10 -16.81 -25.97
C LEU A 37 -21.50 -16.62 -25.38
N MET A 38 -22.46 -16.17 -26.16
CA MET A 38 -23.86 -15.96 -25.81
C MET A 38 -24.74 -16.17 -27.01
N ASP A 39 -25.91 -16.75 -26.81
CA ASP A 39 -26.88 -17.01 -27.89
C ASP A 39 -27.59 -15.71 -28.31
N GLU A 40 -28.15 -15.67 -29.55
CA GLU A 40 -28.78 -14.48 -30.09
C GLU A 40 -29.99 -14.00 -29.27
N GLN A 41 -30.70 -14.92 -28.61
CA GLN A 41 -31.90 -14.63 -27.82
C GLN A 41 -31.61 -14.43 -26.33
N GLN A 42 -30.38 -14.70 -25.87
CA GLN A 42 -29.98 -14.50 -24.48
C GLN A 42 -29.67 -13.04 -24.19
N SER A 43 -29.90 -12.62 -22.94
CA SER A 43 -29.47 -11.35 -22.38
C SER A 43 -28.59 -11.56 -21.16
N LEU A 44 -27.73 -10.59 -20.83
CA LEU A 44 -26.94 -10.59 -19.60
C LEU A 44 -27.82 -10.50 -18.34
N TYR A 45 -29.08 -10.10 -18.48
CA TYR A 45 -30.06 -10.08 -17.35
C TYR A 45 -30.70 -11.45 -17.09
N ASP A 46 -30.50 -12.43 -17.97
CA ASP A 46 -31.08 -13.76 -17.78
C ASP A 46 -30.41 -14.50 -16.62
N PRO A 47 -31.15 -15.30 -15.82
CA PRO A 47 -30.59 -16.09 -14.73
C PRO A 47 -29.48 -17.05 -15.18
N GLU A 48 -29.54 -17.55 -16.38
CA GLU A 48 -28.56 -18.45 -16.98
C GLU A 48 -27.23 -17.73 -17.29
N SER A 49 -27.27 -16.42 -17.47
CA SER A 49 -26.09 -15.57 -17.74
C SER A 49 -25.32 -15.14 -16.49
N THR A 50 -25.77 -15.51 -15.28
CA THR A 50 -25.18 -15.07 -14.00
C THR A 50 -23.67 -15.34 -13.91
N SER A 51 -23.23 -16.53 -14.33
CA SER A 51 -21.81 -16.89 -14.34
C SER A 51 -21.02 -16.02 -15.31
N LEU A 52 -21.57 -15.73 -16.49
CA LEU A 52 -20.96 -14.89 -17.51
C LEU A 52 -20.84 -13.44 -17.01
N VAL A 53 -21.89 -12.89 -16.40
CA VAL A 53 -21.91 -11.56 -15.77
C VAL A 53 -20.84 -11.47 -14.69
N HIS A 54 -20.71 -12.51 -13.86
CA HIS A 54 -19.66 -12.55 -12.85
C HIS A 54 -18.26 -12.47 -13.47
N HIS A 55 -17.97 -13.26 -14.49
CA HIS A 55 -16.66 -13.21 -15.19
C HIS A 55 -16.40 -11.87 -15.87
N ILE A 56 -17.43 -11.25 -16.44
CA ILE A 56 -17.33 -9.92 -17.06
C ILE A 56 -16.97 -8.88 -15.99
N ASN A 57 -17.65 -8.89 -14.85
CA ASN A 57 -17.38 -7.96 -13.76
C ASN A 57 -15.97 -8.12 -13.20
N GLN A 58 -15.50 -9.36 -13.00
CA GLN A 58 -14.14 -9.60 -12.54
C GLN A 58 -13.09 -9.16 -13.58
N ALA A 59 -13.34 -9.41 -14.86
CA ALA A 59 -12.46 -8.95 -15.92
C ALA A 59 -12.45 -7.43 -16.05
N LEU A 60 -13.60 -6.78 -15.90
CA LEU A 60 -13.72 -5.32 -15.92
C LEU A 60 -12.94 -4.70 -14.74
N LEU A 61 -13.13 -5.24 -13.53
CA LEU A 61 -12.41 -4.84 -12.34
C LEU A 61 -10.89 -5.03 -12.50
N ALA A 62 -10.45 -6.17 -13.02
CA ALA A 62 -9.05 -6.46 -13.27
C ALA A 62 -8.39 -5.49 -14.26
N HIS A 63 -9.11 -5.11 -15.32
CA HIS A 63 -8.57 -4.24 -16.36
C HIS A 63 -8.59 -2.76 -15.98
N LYS A 64 -9.62 -2.29 -15.26
CA LYS A 64 -9.84 -0.86 -15.03
C LYS A 64 -9.34 -0.40 -13.66
N MET A 65 -9.29 -1.28 -12.65
CA MET A 65 -8.90 -0.91 -11.28
C MET A 65 -7.51 -1.43 -10.87
N PHE A 66 -7.07 -2.56 -11.40
CA PHE A 66 -5.80 -3.16 -11.00
C PHE A 66 -4.70 -2.87 -12.01
N ASN A 67 -3.68 -2.14 -11.57
CA ASN A 67 -2.57 -1.68 -12.40
C ASN A 67 -1.28 -2.44 -12.07
N LYS A 68 -0.60 -2.90 -13.12
CA LYS A 68 0.72 -3.51 -13.02
C LYS A 68 1.73 -2.52 -12.44
N ASN A 69 2.61 -3.00 -11.57
CA ASN A 69 3.62 -2.23 -10.83
C ASN A 69 3.06 -1.25 -9.78
N LYS A 70 1.75 -1.22 -9.57
CA LYS A 70 1.09 -0.47 -8.52
C LYS A 70 0.39 -1.42 -7.55
N ASP A 71 -0.54 -2.23 -8.04
CA ASP A 71 -1.37 -3.14 -7.24
C ASP A 71 -0.81 -4.57 -7.24
N TYR A 72 -0.06 -4.93 -8.28
CA TYR A 72 0.60 -6.22 -8.43
C TYR A 72 1.82 -6.14 -9.35
N ILE A 73 2.66 -7.17 -9.28
CA ILE A 73 3.75 -7.43 -10.23
C ILE A 73 3.60 -8.83 -10.84
N VAL A 74 4.22 -9.04 -11.99
CA VAL A 74 4.38 -10.37 -12.59
C VAL A 74 5.80 -10.85 -12.30
N ARG A 75 5.92 -11.97 -11.57
CA ARG A 75 7.21 -12.58 -11.23
C ARG A 75 7.11 -14.10 -11.40
N ASN A 76 8.07 -14.70 -12.08
CA ASN A 76 8.12 -16.15 -12.33
C ASN A 76 6.83 -16.72 -12.94
N ASN A 77 6.19 -15.99 -13.85
CA ASN A 77 4.90 -16.35 -14.46
C ASN A 77 3.72 -16.42 -13.45
N GLU A 78 3.82 -15.69 -12.35
CA GLU A 78 2.78 -15.59 -11.32
C GLU A 78 2.48 -14.12 -11.01
N ILE A 79 1.25 -13.86 -10.56
CA ILE A 79 0.84 -12.55 -10.04
C ILE A 79 1.18 -12.47 -8.56
N VAL A 80 1.98 -11.49 -8.17
CA VAL A 80 2.30 -11.19 -6.78
C VAL A 80 1.68 -9.84 -6.42
N LEU A 81 0.79 -9.84 -5.44
CA LEU A 81 0.11 -8.63 -4.98
C LEU A 81 1.07 -7.71 -4.25
N ILE A 82 0.81 -6.41 -4.35
CA ILE A 82 1.49 -5.37 -3.57
C ILE A 82 0.50 -4.86 -2.53
N ASP A 83 0.91 -4.85 -1.27
CA ASP A 83 0.11 -4.26 -0.19
C ASP A 83 0.02 -2.74 -0.36
N GLU A 84 -1.19 -2.21 -0.40
CA GLU A 84 -1.43 -0.79 -0.67
C GLU A 84 -0.83 0.13 0.39
N PHE A 85 -0.83 -0.32 1.65
CA PHE A 85 -0.37 0.50 2.78
C PHE A 85 1.13 0.42 3.01
N THR A 86 1.71 -0.77 2.81
CA THR A 86 3.13 -1.01 3.03
C THR A 86 3.92 -1.03 1.73
N GLY A 87 3.22 -1.29 0.61
CA GLY A 87 3.77 -1.56 -0.70
C GLY A 87 4.66 -2.80 -0.74
N ARG A 88 4.58 -3.66 0.26
CA ARG A 88 5.31 -4.93 0.31
C ARG A 88 4.68 -5.94 -0.63
N MET A 89 5.53 -6.76 -1.23
CA MET A 89 5.08 -7.91 -2.00
C MET A 89 4.47 -8.97 -1.08
N MET A 90 3.26 -9.41 -1.38
CA MET A 90 2.53 -10.42 -0.63
C MET A 90 2.56 -11.75 -1.39
N SER A 91 3.67 -12.48 -1.28
CA SER A 91 3.78 -13.79 -1.90
C SER A 91 2.78 -14.78 -1.30
N GLY A 92 2.12 -15.58 -2.16
CA GLY A 92 1.14 -16.58 -1.76
C GLY A 92 -0.25 -16.04 -1.43
N ARG A 93 -0.45 -14.72 -1.32
CA ARG A 93 -1.77 -14.11 -1.17
C ARG A 93 -2.46 -14.02 -2.53
N ARG A 94 -3.72 -14.42 -2.58
CA ARG A 94 -4.57 -14.35 -3.78
C ARG A 94 -5.84 -13.56 -3.48
N LEU A 95 -6.34 -12.88 -4.49
CA LEU A 95 -7.67 -12.23 -4.44
C LEU A 95 -8.74 -13.30 -4.62
N SER A 96 -9.87 -13.11 -3.99
CA SER A 96 -11.02 -14.02 -4.03
C SER A 96 -11.97 -13.73 -5.22
N ASN A 97 -12.97 -14.56 -5.33
CA ASN A 97 -14.08 -14.41 -6.28
C ASN A 97 -13.67 -14.38 -7.76
N GLY A 98 -12.60 -15.07 -8.13
CA GLY A 98 -12.13 -15.12 -9.51
C GLY A 98 -11.34 -13.89 -9.98
N LEU A 99 -11.20 -12.86 -9.14
CA LEU A 99 -10.48 -11.63 -9.52
C LEU A 99 -8.99 -11.88 -9.77
N HIS A 100 -8.34 -12.71 -8.95
CA HIS A 100 -6.94 -13.06 -9.17
C HIS A 100 -6.73 -13.75 -10.52
N GLN A 101 -7.62 -14.69 -10.85
CA GLN A 101 -7.62 -15.39 -12.14
C GLN A 101 -7.90 -14.44 -13.31
N ALA A 102 -8.75 -13.42 -13.12
CA ALA A 102 -8.97 -12.39 -14.13
C ALA A 102 -7.71 -11.54 -14.38
N ILE A 103 -6.92 -11.27 -13.34
CA ILE A 103 -5.63 -10.58 -13.49
C ILE A 103 -4.58 -11.50 -14.14
N GLU A 104 -4.56 -12.79 -13.77
CA GLU A 104 -3.71 -13.80 -14.42
C GLU A 104 -4.01 -13.88 -15.92
N ALA A 105 -5.29 -13.91 -16.30
CA ALA A 105 -5.71 -13.88 -17.70
C ALA A 105 -5.33 -12.58 -18.41
N LYS A 106 -5.50 -11.43 -17.76
CA LYS A 106 -5.09 -10.11 -18.26
C LYS A 106 -3.61 -10.07 -18.62
N GLU A 107 -2.74 -10.64 -17.78
CA GLU A 107 -1.29 -10.64 -17.96
C GLU A 107 -0.77 -11.84 -18.76
N ASN A 108 -1.67 -12.72 -19.23
CA ASN A 108 -1.32 -13.95 -19.98
C ASN A 108 -0.36 -14.87 -19.21
N VAL A 109 -0.52 -14.97 -17.89
CA VAL A 109 0.19 -15.92 -17.05
C VAL A 109 -0.68 -17.16 -16.78
N SER A 110 -0.08 -18.21 -16.20
CA SER A 110 -0.82 -19.44 -15.88
C SER A 110 -1.93 -19.17 -14.88
N ILE A 111 -3.17 -19.48 -15.24
CA ILE A 111 -4.34 -19.36 -14.36
C ILE A 111 -4.31 -20.53 -13.37
N GLN A 112 -4.28 -20.19 -12.09
CA GLN A 112 -4.28 -21.18 -10.99
C GLN A 112 -5.65 -21.27 -10.33
N SER A 113 -5.91 -22.40 -9.67
CA SER A 113 -7.15 -22.60 -8.92
C SER A 113 -7.25 -21.61 -7.74
N GLU A 114 -8.46 -21.23 -7.38
CA GLU A 114 -8.72 -20.38 -6.24
C GLU A 114 -8.46 -21.13 -4.93
N ASN A 115 -7.91 -20.43 -3.95
CA ASN A 115 -7.74 -20.97 -2.61
C ASN A 115 -9.08 -20.96 -1.87
N VAL A 116 -9.43 -22.07 -1.26
CA VAL A 116 -10.63 -22.16 -0.41
C VAL A 116 -10.26 -21.78 1.02
N THR A 117 -10.90 -20.73 1.54
CA THR A 117 -10.77 -20.35 2.94
C THR A 117 -11.62 -21.28 3.80
N PHE A 118 -10.99 -22.19 4.55
CA PHE A 118 -11.70 -23.10 5.44
C PHE A 118 -12.24 -22.43 6.70
N ALA A 119 -11.50 -21.49 7.25
CA ALA A 119 -11.88 -20.74 8.44
C ALA A 119 -11.12 -19.43 8.53
N SER A 120 -11.71 -18.47 9.21
CA SER A 120 -11.07 -17.21 9.57
C SER A 120 -11.25 -16.93 11.06
N VAL A 121 -10.26 -16.28 11.66
CA VAL A 121 -10.30 -15.84 13.05
C VAL A 121 -9.80 -14.39 13.10
N THR A 122 -10.44 -13.56 13.92
CA THR A 122 -9.97 -12.20 14.15
C THR A 122 -8.69 -12.20 14.98
N PHE A 123 -7.86 -11.16 14.84
CA PHE A 123 -6.66 -11.01 15.68
C PHE A 123 -7.01 -11.01 17.17
N GLN A 124 -8.09 -10.35 17.55
CA GLN A 124 -8.56 -10.32 18.92
C GLN A 124 -8.82 -11.73 19.48
N ASN A 125 -9.57 -12.53 18.74
CA ASN A 125 -9.86 -13.90 19.17
C ASN A 125 -8.62 -14.80 19.14
N TYR A 126 -7.72 -14.61 18.17
CA TYR A 126 -6.48 -15.36 18.12
C TYR A 126 -5.58 -15.09 19.34
N PHE A 127 -5.35 -13.82 19.67
CA PHE A 127 -4.50 -13.48 20.82
C PHE A 127 -5.12 -13.82 22.17
N ARG A 128 -6.44 -13.87 22.28
CA ARG A 128 -7.15 -14.34 23.48
C ARG A 128 -6.97 -15.85 23.78
N LEU A 129 -6.44 -16.62 22.85
CA LEU A 129 -6.11 -18.02 23.07
C LEU A 129 -4.87 -18.22 23.98
N TYR A 130 -4.06 -17.20 24.14
CA TYR A 130 -2.86 -17.29 24.96
C TYR A 130 -3.18 -17.02 26.44
N GLU A 131 -2.76 -17.92 27.32
CA GLU A 131 -2.91 -17.77 28.78
C GLU A 131 -2.08 -16.61 29.32
N LYS A 132 -0.91 -16.38 28.74
CA LYS A 132 -0.02 -15.26 29.02
C LYS A 132 0.12 -14.40 27.77
N LEU A 133 -0.34 -13.17 27.87
CA LEU A 133 -0.22 -12.18 26.81
C LEU A 133 0.44 -10.92 27.37
N ALA A 134 1.45 -10.42 26.68
CA ALA A 134 2.10 -9.15 26.98
C ALA A 134 2.61 -8.52 25.68
N GLY A 135 2.80 -7.21 25.68
CA GLY A 135 3.33 -6.48 24.54
C GLY A 135 4.06 -5.22 24.98
N MET A 136 4.78 -4.63 24.04
CA MET A 136 5.50 -3.37 24.24
C MET A 136 5.29 -2.48 23.02
N THR A 137 4.92 -1.23 23.26
CA THR A 137 4.78 -0.21 22.23
C THR A 137 4.97 1.18 22.82
N GLY A 138 5.39 2.13 22.00
CA GLY A 138 5.48 3.53 22.41
C GLY A 138 4.13 4.29 22.45
N THR A 139 3.01 3.64 22.09
CA THR A 139 1.70 4.30 21.92
C THR A 139 0.55 3.55 22.61
N ALA A 140 0.83 2.69 23.61
CA ALA A 140 -0.20 1.89 24.25
C ALA A 140 -1.17 2.68 25.13
N LEU A 141 -0.75 3.81 25.68
CA LEU A 141 -1.53 4.55 26.67
C LEU A 141 -2.83 5.12 26.08
N THR A 142 -2.81 5.56 24.84
CA THR A 142 -3.99 6.07 24.12
C THR A 142 -5.08 5.02 23.92
N GLU A 143 -4.69 3.75 23.86
CA GLU A 143 -5.57 2.60 23.62
C GLU A 143 -5.72 1.70 24.87
N ALA A 144 -5.46 2.27 26.05
CA ALA A 144 -5.47 1.49 27.31
C ALA A 144 -6.84 0.85 27.61
N GLU A 145 -7.94 1.53 27.29
CA GLU A 145 -9.29 1.01 27.45
C GLU A 145 -9.52 -0.21 26.54
N GLU A 146 -9.12 -0.14 25.28
CA GLU A 146 -9.24 -1.26 24.34
C GLU A 146 -8.42 -2.48 24.81
N PHE A 147 -7.20 -2.28 25.28
CA PHE A 147 -6.38 -3.37 25.84
C PHE A 147 -7.03 -4.01 27.07
N SER A 148 -7.67 -3.21 27.93
CA SER A 148 -8.37 -3.72 29.10
C SER A 148 -9.63 -4.49 28.71
N GLU A 149 -10.46 -3.96 27.83
CA GLU A 149 -11.74 -4.57 27.45
C GLU A 149 -11.58 -5.86 26.64
N ILE A 150 -10.66 -5.86 25.67
CA ILE A 150 -10.49 -7.00 24.75
C ILE A 150 -9.62 -8.10 25.34
N TYR A 151 -8.50 -7.72 25.97
CA TYR A 151 -7.45 -8.67 26.36
C TYR A 151 -7.27 -8.77 27.88
N ASN A 152 -7.98 -7.97 28.68
CA ASN A 152 -7.79 -7.84 30.12
C ASN A 152 -6.34 -7.49 30.52
N LEU A 153 -5.70 -6.62 29.71
CA LEU A 153 -4.34 -6.17 29.92
C LEU A 153 -4.31 -4.76 30.51
N GLY A 154 -3.55 -4.58 31.58
CA GLY A 154 -3.20 -3.26 32.09
C GLY A 154 -2.05 -2.64 31.31
N VAL A 155 -2.10 -1.34 31.05
CA VAL A 155 -1.01 -0.58 30.44
C VAL A 155 -0.17 0.08 31.51
N ILE A 156 1.14 -0.14 31.47
CA ILE A 156 2.11 0.43 32.40
C ILE A 156 3.07 1.30 31.61
N GLU A 157 3.15 2.57 31.97
CA GLU A 157 4.12 3.49 31.40
C GLU A 157 5.48 3.31 32.09
N ILE A 158 6.50 3.00 31.29
CA ILE A 158 7.88 2.89 31.76
C ILE A 158 8.60 4.20 31.43
N PRO A 159 9.11 4.93 32.43
CA PRO A 159 9.80 6.19 32.16
C PRO A 159 11.08 5.98 31.36
N THR A 160 11.44 6.97 30.55
CA THR A 160 12.65 6.94 29.74
C THR A 160 13.91 6.89 30.62
N ASN A 161 14.92 6.13 30.19
CA ASN A 161 16.21 6.03 30.92
C ASN A 161 16.93 7.39 31.02
N LYS A 162 16.80 8.23 30.00
CA LYS A 162 17.38 9.60 29.95
C LYS A 162 16.25 10.60 29.75
N GLN A 163 16.51 11.85 30.17
CA GLN A 163 15.56 12.92 29.94
C GLN A 163 15.27 13.07 28.42
N VAL A 164 13.99 13.23 28.09
CA VAL A 164 13.55 13.49 26.73
C VAL A 164 13.97 14.92 26.34
N ILE A 165 14.78 15.00 25.30
CA ILE A 165 15.26 16.28 24.71
C ILE A 165 14.58 16.58 23.38
N ARG A 166 13.65 15.71 22.93
CA ARG A 166 12.88 15.92 21.71
C ARG A 166 12.00 17.16 21.87
N VAL A 167 11.97 17.96 20.85
CA VAL A 167 11.06 19.12 20.71
C VAL A 167 10.05 18.78 19.64
N ASP A 168 8.78 18.72 20.00
CA ASP A 168 7.68 18.55 19.06
C ASP A 168 7.17 19.95 18.68
N GLU A 169 7.33 20.29 17.41
CA GLU A 169 6.86 21.56 16.86
C GLU A 169 5.39 21.45 16.44
N ASP A 170 4.66 22.55 16.51
CA ASP A 170 3.26 22.63 16.11
C ASP A 170 3.08 22.40 14.59
N ASP A 171 1.90 21.89 14.21
CA ASP A 171 1.53 21.68 12.83
C ASP A 171 1.51 22.96 12.03
N GLN A 172 2.07 22.91 10.81
CA GLN A 172 2.03 24.03 9.88
C GLN A 172 0.95 23.82 8.83
N VAL A 173 0.00 24.76 8.76
CA VAL A 173 -1.11 24.73 7.80
C VAL A 173 -0.78 25.58 6.58
N PHE A 174 -0.91 25.02 5.40
CA PHE A 174 -0.67 25.69 4.12
C PHE A 174 -1.95 25.74 3.28
N ARG A 175 -2.12 26.80 2.54
CA ARG A 175 -3.27 27.01 1.67
C ARG A 175 -3.28 26.06 0.46
N THR A 176 -2.08 25.72 -0.05
CA THR A 176 -1.91 24.87 -1.22
C THR A 176 -0.82 23.81 -1.00
N SER A 177 -0.96 22.65 -1.67
CA SER A 177 0.07 21.60 -1.66
C SER A 177 1.43 22.11 -2.17
N LYS A 178 1.44 23.05 -3.13
CA LYS A 178 2.66 23.62 -3.67
C LYS A 178 3.41 24.43 -2.62
N GLU A 179 2.71 25.24 -1.84
CA GLU A 179 3.30 25.99 -0.72
C GLU A 179 3.86 25.06 0.35
N LYS A 180 3.10 24.01 0.72
CA LYS A 180 3.53 22.97 1.65
C LYS A 180 4.85 22.34 1.22
N TYR A 181 4.93 21.82 0.00
CA TYR A 181 6.15 21.15 -0.47
C TYR A 181 7.34 22.11 -0.61
N SER A 182 7.10 23.36 -0.99
CA SER A 182 8.16 24.38 -1.01
C SER A 182 8.71 24.65 0.39
N ALA A 183 7.84 24.72 1.41
CA ALA A 183 8.25 24.89 2.81
C ALA A 183 9.04 23.67 3.32
N VAL A 184 8.59 22.45 3.01
CA VAL A 184 9.29 21.21 3.35
C VAL A 184 10.69 21.18 2.76
N VAL A 185 10.85 21.49 1.47
CA VAL A 185 12.17 21.58 0.83
C VAL A 185 13.03 22.67 1.49
N GLY A 186 12.44 23.80 1.87
CA GLY A 186 13.13 24.86 2.61
C GLY A 186 13.66 24.40 3.97
N GLN A 187 12.88 23.64 4.72
CA GLN A 187 13.32 23.06 6.01
C GLN A 187 14.43 22.04 5.81
N ILE A 188 14.29 21.14 4.83
CA ILE A 188 15.33 20.16 4.49
C ILE A 188 16.65 20.86 4.16
N LYS A 189 16.63 21.92 3.36
CA LYS A 189 17.82 22.73 3.04
C LYS A 189 18.48 23.32 4.28
N LYS A 190 17.68 23.84 5.21
CA LYS A 190 18.18 24.45 6.46
C LYS A 190 18.87 23.40 7.34
N ALA A 191 18.25 22.22 7.49
CA ALA A 191 18.81 21.12 8.28
C ALA A 191 20.07 20.54 7.62
N HIS A 192 20.02 20.30 6.30
CA HIS A 192 21.16 19.78 5.55
C HIS A 192 22.40 20.70 5.61
N LYS A 193 22.20 22.03 5.56
CA LYS A 193 23.30 23.02 5.77
C LYS A 193 23.96 22.92 7.14
N LYS A 194 23.22 22.42 8.15
CA LYS A 194 23.71 22.19 9.52
C LYS A 194 24.27 20.78 9.72
N ASN A 195 24.39 19.99 8.66
CA ASN A 195 24.70 18.54 8.73
C ASN A 195 23.74 17.74 9.63
N GLN A 196 22.52 18.20 9.86
CA GLN A 196 21.51 17.44 10.55
C GLN A 196 20.94 16.36 9.62
N PRO A 197 20.83 15.09 10.07
CA PRO A 197 20.08 14.09 9.33
C PRO A 197 18.58 14.43 9.34
N VAL A 198 17.90 14.17 8.22
CA VAL A 198 16.48 14.49 8.05
C VAL A 198 15.75 13.24 7.59
N LEU A 199 14.71 12.85 8.31
CA LEU A 199 13.76 11.82 7.90
C LEU A 199 12.43 12.49 7.56
N VAL A 200 11.95 12.27 6.32
CA VAL A 200 10.70 12.85 5.83
C VAL A 200 9.68 11.73 5.61
N GLY A 201 8.61 11.74 6.40
CA GLY A 201 7.48 10.82 6.21
C GLY A 201 6.51 11.32 5.13
N THR A 202 6.10 10.45 4.23
CA THR A 202 5.07 10.72 3.22
C THR A 202 3.96 9.68 3.29
N THR A 203 2.75 10.05 2.89
CA THR A 203 1.57 9.17 2.97
C THR A 203 1.39 8.25 1.76
N SER A 204 2.18 8.43 0.69
CA SER A 204 2.10 7.59 -0.50
C SER A 204 3.42 7.57 -1.28
N ILE A 205 3.59 6.56 -2.11
CA ILE A 205 4.74 6.42 -3.02
C ILE A 205 4.82 7.64 -3.95
N GLU A 206 3.70 8.07 -4.52
CA GLU A 206 3.64 9.21 -5.43
C GLU A 206 4.14 10.51 -4.79
N LYS A 207 3.74 10.76 -3.52
CA LYS A 207 4.20 11.92 -2.76
C LYS A 207 5.69 11.84 -2.45
N SER A 208 6.23 10.65 -2.19
CA SER A 208 7.65 10.44 -1.99
C SER A 208 8.45 10.72 -3.26
N GLU A 209 7.97 10.29 -4.41
CA GLU A 209 8.59 10.54 -5.71
C GLU A 209 8.50 12.03 -6.11
N LEU A 210 7.36 12.67 -5.86
CA LEU A 210 7.20 14.12 -6.08
C LEU A 210 8.25 14.91 -5.30
N LEU A 211 8.39 14.64 -4.00
CA LEU A 211 9.37 15.30 -3.15
C LEU A 211 10.81 14.98 -3.59
N SER A 212 11.10 13.74 -3.95
CA SER A 212 12.39 13.32 -4.51
C SER A 212 12.75 14.14 -5.76
N ASN A 213 11.80 14.31 -6.67
CA ASN A 213 12.03 15.11 -7.88
C ASN A 213 12.28 16.59 -7.56
N MET A 214 11.64 17.14 -6.53
CA MET A 214 11.91 18.51 -6.07
C MET A 214 13.30 18.63 -5.47
N LEU A 215 13.74 17.66 -4.64
CA LEU A 215 15.08 17.67 -4.05
C LEU A 215 16.18 17.45 -5.08
N LYS A 216 15.94 16.66 -6.13
CA LYS A 216 16.86 16.51 -7.27
C LYS A 216 17.10 17.83 -7.99
N LYS A 217 16.03 18.62 -8.25
CA LYS A 217 16.13 19.95 -8.85
C LYS A 217 16.96 20.92 -8.01
N GLU A 218 16.96 20.72 -6.71
CA GLU A 218 17.71 21.52 -5.75
C GLU A 218 19.09 20.96 -5.43
N HIS A 219 19.52 19.91 -6.16
CA HIS A 219 20.82 19.24 -6.01
C HIS A 219 21.09 18.71 -4.59
N ILE A 220 20.03 18.35 -3.84
CA ILE A 220 20.15 17.74 -2.51
C ILE A 220 20.24 16.22 -2.67
N LYS A 221 21.35 15.64 -2.25
CA LYS A 221 21.50 14.17 -2.20
C LYS A 221 20.53 13.60 -1.17
N HIS A 222 19.75 12.61 -1.57
CA HIS A 222 18.77 11.97 -0.70
C HIS A 222 18.54 10.52 -1.11
N GLN A 223 18.00 9.75 -0.19
CA GLN A 223 17.55 8.39 -0.44
C GLN A 223 16.02 8.31 -0.31
N VAL A 224 15.40 7.45 -1.12
CA VAL A 224 13.95 7.22 -1.07
C VAL A 224 13.70 5.80 -0.66
N LEU A 225 12.99 5.64 0.44
CA LEU A 225 12.54 4.36 0.96
C LEU A 225 11.06 4.22 0.68
N ASN A 226 10.75 3.46 -0.33
CA ASN A 226 9.39 3.06 -0.65
C ASN A 226 9.39 1.58 -1.02
N ALA A 227 8.21 1.05 -1.22
CA ALA A 227 7.98 -0.35 -1.52
C ALA A 227 8.73 -0.93 -2.72
N ARG A 228 9.14 -0.08 -3.67
CA ARG A 228 9.91 -0.53 -4.84
C ARG A 228 11.34 -0.93 -4.47
N TYR A 229 11.87 -0.44 -3.34
CA TYR A 229 13.25 -0.64 -2.90
C TYR A 229 13.36 -1.45 -1.60
N HIS A 230 12.42 -2.34 -1.36
CA HIS A 230 12.33 -3.14 -0.13
C HIS A 230 13.61 -3.92 0.19
N GLU A 231 14.32 -4.42 -0.81
CA GLU A 231 15.59 -5.18 -0.62
C GLU A 231 16.71 -4.30 -0.06
N GLN A 232 16.61 -2.98 -0.21
CA GLN A 232 17.60 -2.01 0.28
C GLN A 232 17.16 -1.30 1.56
N GLU A 233 15.98 -1.64 2.09
CA GLU A 233 15.38 -0.96 3.24
C GLU A 233 16.32 -0.91 4.44
N ALA A 234 16.87 -2.05 4.84
CA ALA A 234 17.76 -2.14 5.99
C ALA A 234 19.01 -1.26 5.84
N PHE A 235 19.59 -1.22 4.63
CA PHE A 235 20.75 -0.40 4.33
C PHE A 235 20.42 1.09 4.35
N ILE A 236 19.28 1.50 3.77
CA ILE A 236 18.85 2.89 3.74
C ILE A 236 18.57 3.40 5.15
N ILE A 237 17.89 2.59 5.98
CA ILE A 237 17.58 2.95 7.38
C ILE A 237 18.86 3.01 8.24
N ALA A 238 19.78 2.06 8.05
CA ALA A 238 21.05 2.07 8.76
C ALA A 238 21.84 3.37 8.52
N ASN A 239 21.72 3.95 7.34
CA ASN A 239 22.40 5.20 6.94
C ASN A 239 21.57 6.48 7.20
N ALA A 240 20.30 6.35 7.58
CA ALA A 240 19.41 7.52 7.73
C ALA A 240 19.84 8.48 8.84
N GLY A 241 20.58 7.99 9.86
CA GLY A 241 21.10 8.81 10.96
C GLY A 241 22.49 9.44 10.72
N ILE A 242 23.11 9.22 9.56
CA ILE A 242 24.42 9.80 9.26
C ILE A 242 24.31 11.32 9.12
N PRO A 243 25.30 12.12 9.58
CA PRO A 243 25.28 13.58 9.43
C PRO A 243 25.02 14.01 7.99
N GLY A 244 24.04 14.90 7.80
CA GLY A 244 23.64 15.42 6.50
C GLY A 244 22.83 14.45 5.62
N ALA A 245 22.51 13.25 6.08
CA ALA A 245 21.64 12.34 5.35
C ALA A 245 20.22 12.91 5.23
N VAL A 246 19.62 12.74 4.06
CA VAL A 246 18.20 13.07 3.82
C VAL A 246 17.52 11.79 3.32
N THR A 247 16.55 11.30 4.09
CA THR A 247 15.80 10.10 3.75
C THR A 247 14.31 10.42 3.63
N ILE A 248 13.72 10.11 2.50
CA ILE A 248 12.28 10.21 2.27
C ILE A 248 11.70 8.82 2.43
N ALA A 249 10.71 8.66 3.27
CA ALA A 249 10.10 7.38 3.54
C ALA A 249 8.58 7.45 3.49
N THR A 250 7.92 6.38 3.08
CA THR A 250 6.49 6.22 3.31
C THR A 250 6.22 5.84 4.77
N ASN A 251 4.98 5.95 5.23
CA ASN A 251 4.56 5.81 6.65
C ASN A 251 5.16 4.64 7.44
N MET A 252 5.60 3.59 6.76
CA MET A 252 6.06 2.35 7.41
C MET A 252 7.58 2.26 7.56
N ALA A 253 8.33 3.23 7.05
CA ALA A 253 9.79 3.19 7.12
C ALA A 253 10.29 3.35 8.55
N GLY A 254 11.18 2.46 8.95
CA GLY A 254 11.74 2.44 10.30
C GLY A 254 10.90 1.70 11.35
N ARG A 255 9.75 1.11 10.99
CA ARG A 255 9.01 0.27 11.93
C ARG A 255 9.77 -1.03 12.20
N GLY A 256 10.14 -1.25 13.47
CA GLY A 256 10.93 -2.41 13.88
C GLY A 256 12.42 -2.33 13.52
N THR A 257 12.92 -1.16 13.11
CA THR A 257 14.34 -0.92 12.84
C THR A 257 14.78 0.38 13.51
N ASP A 258 15.85 0.32 14.28
CA ASP A 258 16.39 1.50 14.97
C ASP A 258 17.19 2.39 14.01
N ILE A 259 16.88 3.68 13.99
CA ILE A 259 17.69 4.70 13.32
C ILE A 259 18.69 5.26 14.33
N GLN A 260 19.94 4.88 14.19
CA GLN A 260 21.01 5.33 15.08
C GLN A 260 21.60 6.65 14.56
N LEU A 261 21.69 7.66 15.43
CA LEU A 261 22.37 8.91 15.10
C LEU A 261 23.89 8.64 14.94
N GLY A 262 24.44 9.08 13.81
CA GLY A 262 25.80 8.78 13.39
C GLY A 262 25.90 7.59 12.42
N GLY A 263 24.80 6.85 12.22
CA GLY A 263 24.74 5.63 11.41
C GLY A 263 24.87 4.36 12.22
N ASN A 264 24.50 3.23 11.64
CA ASN A 264 24.58 1.92 12.30
C ASN A 264 25.93 1.28 12.00
N ILE A 265 26.80 1.28 13.01
CA ILE A 265 28.17 0.74 12.91
C ILE A 265 28.18 -0.76 12.59
N ASP A 266 27.24 -1.53 13.17
CA ASP A 266 27.18 -2.98 12.97
C ASP A 266 26.85 -3.36 11.51
N MET A 267 26.18 -2.48 10.78
CA MET A 267 25.86 -2.68 9.36
C MET A 267 27.00 -2.26 8.42
N ILE A 268 27.95 -1.44 8.91
CA ILE A 268 29.12 -1.01 8.13
C ILE A 268 30.20 -2.11 8.12
N PHE A 269 30.24 -2.92 9.18
CA PHE A 269 31.22 -3.99 9.33
C PHE A 269 30.74 -5.38 8.87
N LYS A 270 29.51 -5.49 8.37
CA LYS A 270 28.99 -6.68 7.71
C LYS A 270 29.11 -6.54 6.19
#